data_09199e6c57f5744725c4b117808d5a4a
#
_entry.id   09199e6c57f5744725c4b117808d5a4a
#
_cell.length_a   1.000
_cell.length_b   1.000
_cell.length_c   1.000
_cell.angle_alpha   90.00
_cell.angle_beta   90.00
_cell.angle_gamma   90.00
#
_symmetry.space_group_name_H-M   'P 1'
#
loop_
_entity.id
_entity.type
_entity.pdbx_description
1 polymer ?
#
loop_
_entity_poly.entity_id
_entity_poly.type
_entity_poly.pdbx_seq_one_letter_code
_entity_poly.pdbx_strand_id
1 'polypeptide(L)'
;MRILLYNPDNGVTRNFMPHLWMFLLQALTPPGHEVILIDGNAQRMDEAAIANFVREQKIGLVGIGAMTRMIAKAYRVADAIRAIGVPVVMGGPHVTEESDEALGLNGGPRHADAVALGEADETWPAIVADAARGTLKDRYSPVDAFGQERKPSLQEYPAIPWDKINLRQFNLVPKFFTRTLQRIGEGWGTFRIIPMESGRGCPYGCEFCTVTGFFGDSIRFRTNKSVVDELLLLKARAKSEAGQIAVFFIDDNFAINIKRTKSLLRDIIAANAQVHWVAQISANLLRDEELVDLIAASGGKWVFIGMESIDPTNLADVKKGFNKPGEYAAVLQRLAQRNVYAITSFIFGMDNDTPGVADRTLEEIRTWPPGLPIFGLLTPLPATPLYKRLEAAGRLTRPKHWQEFIPFEMAHTPLRMTIAEAHAEVKRGWAVSYSSAALAHAVVSLKHKPLGYRINIFIARLCFRGIYFPQMGPLAWIKVIFQNRATIFDLVREGFATWRTPRPVVGNATVSPS
;
A
#
# COMPACT_ATOMS: atom_id res chain seq x y z
N MET A 1 12.23 29.47 4.10
CA MET A 1 11.89 29.10 2.70
C MET A 1 10.60 28.31 2.71
N ARG A 2 9.76 28.41 1.66
CA ARG A 2 8.62 27.52 1.45
C ARG A 2 9.04 26.32 0.61
N ILE A 3 8.61 25.14 1.00
CA ILE A 3 8.99 23.86 0.38
C ILE A 3 7.71 23.13 -0.04
N LEU A 4 7.66 22.64 -1.26
CA LEU A 4 6.61 21.73 -1.71
C LEU A 4 7.14 20.30 -1.72
N LEU A 5 6.46 19.38 -1.03
CA LEU A 5 6.64 17.95 -1.21
C LEU A 5 5.49 17.42 -2.08
N TYR A 6 5.84 16.89 -3.24
CA TYR A 6 4.89 16.45 -4.26
C TYR A 6 5.03 14.95 -4.53
N ASN A 7 3.93 14.23 -4.40
CA ASN A 7 3.84 12.85 -4.83
C ASN A 7 3.05 12.77 -6.14
N PRO A 8 3.66 12.35 -7.27
CA PRO A 8 2.96 12.25 -8.54
C PRO A 8 1.85 11.20 -8.52
N ASP A 9 0.77 11.43 -9.27
CA ASP A 9 -0.20 10.36 -9.54
C ASP A 9 0.34 9.37 -10.59
N ASN A 10 -0.17 8.15 -10.56
CA ASN A 10 0.20 7.11 -11.50
C ASN A 10 -0.66 7.10 -12.79
N GLY A 11 -1.57 8.07 -12.94
CA GLY A 11 -2.46 8.21 -14.10
C GLY A 11 -3.58 7.19 -14.20
N VAL A 12 -3.49 6.05 -13.53
CA VAL A 12 -4.40 4.89 -13.70
C VAL A 12 -5.29 4.65 -12.49
N THR A 13 -4.70 4.46 -11.32
CA THR A 13 -5.44 4.10 -10.11
C THR A 13 -5.64 5.30 -9.19
N ARG A 14 -6.76 5.31 -8.45
CA ARG A 14 -6.95 6.24 -7.35
C ARG A 14 -6.30 5.67 -6.10
N ASN A 15 -5.33 6.38 -5.53
CA ASN A 15 -4.84 6.01 -4.21
C ASN A 15 -5.88 6.41 -3.14
N PHE A 16 -6.11 5.53 -2.18
CA PHE A 16 -7.09 5.70 -1.10
C PHE A 16 -6.43 6.07 0.24
N MET A 17 -5.11 6.20 0.27
CA MET A 17 -4.34 6.65 1.43
C MET A 17 -3.22 7.59 0.99
N PRO A 18 -2.78 8.54 1.83
CA PRO A 18 -1.64 9.40 1.54
C PRO A 18 -0.33 8.61 1.58
N HIS A 19 0.73 9.16 1.01
CA HIS A 19 2.07 8.57 1.10
C HIS A 19 2.80 9.07 2.35
N LEU A 20 3.25 8.15 3.21
CA LEU A 20 3.89 8.45 4.50
C LEU A 20 5.15 9.31 4.35
N TRP A 21 5.96 9.10 3.31
CA TRP A 21 7.23 9.80 3.12
C TRP A 21 7.11 11.33 3.15
N MET A 22 6.00 11.90 2.64
CA MET A 22 5.78 13.35 2.65
C MET A 22 5.66 13.90 4.06
N PHE A 23 4.93 13.21 4.93
CA PHE A 23 4.76 13.60 6.33
C PHE A 23 6.04 13.41 7.12
N LEU A 24 6.78 12.35 6.83
CA LEU A 24 8.06 12.07 7.46
C LEU A 24 9.08 13.17 7.13
N LEU A 25 9.25 13.51 5.86
CA LEU A 25 10.16 14.60 5.48
C LEU A 25 9.68 15.96 5.99
N GLN A 26 8.37 16.19 6.08
CA GLN A 26 7.85 17.39 6.73
C GLN A 26 8.26 17.43 8.21
N ALA A 27 8.13 16.33 8.94
CA ALA A 27 8.52 16.24 10.34
C ALA A 27 10.04 16.43 10.55
N LEU A 28 10.84 16.00 9.59
CA LEU A 28 12.30 16.12 9.58
C LEU A 28 12.81 17.45 9.01
N THR A 29 11.94 18.30 8.50
CA THR A 29 12.32 19.61 7.96
C THR A 29 12.75 20.54 9.09
N PRO A 30 13.95 21.16 9.00
CA PRO A 30 14.43 22.06 10.06
C PRO A 30 13.48 23.23 10.35
N PRO A 31 13.47 23.78 11.56
CA PRO A 31 12.68 24.97 11.89
C PRO A 31 12.97 26.16 10.98
N GLY A 32 12.00 27.05 10.78
CA GLY A 32 12.12 28.22 9.91
C GLY A 32 11.76 27.98 8.45
N HIS A 33 11.29 26.78 8.11
CA HIS A 33 10.76 26.43 6.80
C HIS A 33 9.27 26.09 6.89
N GLU A 34 8.50 26.47 5.85
CA GLU A 34 7.10 26.11 5.70
C GLU A 34 6.99 25.00 4.64
N VAL A 35 6.36 23.87 5.00
CA VAL A 35 6.19 22.73 4.08
C VAL A 35 4.75 22.59 3.67
N ILE A 36 4.53 22.49 2.36
CA ILE A 36 3.23 22.21 1.73
C ILE A 36 3.28 20.80 1.16
N LEU A 37 2.23 20.02 1.39
CA LEU A 37 2.10 18.65 0.88
C LEU A 37 1.03 18.57 -0.19
N ILE A 38 1.38 18.05 -1.37
CA ILE A 38 0.42 17.73 -2.43
C ILE A 38 0.60 16.28 -2.87
N ASP A 39 -0.45 15.49 -2.67
CA ASP A 39 -0.52 14.15 -3.25
C ASP A 39 -1.36 14.18 -4.53
N GLY A 40 -0.73 13.96 -5.68
CA GLY A 40 -1.37 13.94 -6.98
C GLY A 40 -2.46 12.88 -7.13
N ASN A 41 -2.43 11.80 -6.33
CA ASN A 41 -3.49 10.79 -6.34
C ASN A 41 -4.79 11.29 -5.68
N ALA A 42 -4.70 12.24 -4.77
CA ALA A 42 -5.85 12.88 -4.14
C ALA A 42 -6.27 14.15 -4.89
N GLN A 43 -5.29 14.96 -5.28
CA GLN A 43 -5.48 16.22 -5.99
C GLN A 43 -4.72 16.17 -7.32
N ARG A 44 -5.36 15.67 -8.36
CA ARG A 44 -4.76 15.61 -9.70
C ARG A 44 -4.52 17.01 -10.23
N MET A 45 -3.28 17.26 -10.62
CA MET A 45 -2.83 18.49 -11.27
C MET A 45 -1.98 18.12 -12.48
N ASP A 46 -2.12 18.88 -13.55
CA ASP A 46 -1.19 18.80 -14.67
C ASP A 46 0.09 19.59 -14.38
N GLU A 47 1.07 19.44 -15.24
CA GLU A 47 2.40 20.02 -15.08
C GLU A 47 2.35 21.57 -15.02
N ALA A 48 1.48 22.19 -15.82
CA ALA A 48 1.30 23.64 -15.86
C ALA A 48 0.63 24.15 -14.56
N ALA A 49 -0.38 23.47 -14.08
CA ALA A 49 -1.06 23.81 -12.82
C ALA A 49 -0.11 23.75 -11.63
N ILE A 50 0.78 22.73 -11.58
CA ILE A 50 1.77 22.60 -10.49
C ILE A 50 2.81 23.72 -10.61
N ALA A 51 3.33 24.01 -11.80
CA ALA A 51 4.29 25.10 -12.01
C ALA A 51 3.70 26.47 -11.63
N ASN A 52 2.43 26.73 -11.97
CA ASN A 52 1.73 27.94 -11.54
C ASN A 52 1.56 28.00 -10.02
N PHE A 53 1.14 26.90 -9.38
CA PHE A 53 1.05 26.82 -7.93
C PHE A 53 2.39 27.12 -7.25
N VAL A 54 3.49 26.54 -7.74
CA VAL A 54 4.85 26.77 -7.23
C VAL A 54 5.21 28.27 -7.31
N ARG A 55 4.89 28.94 -8.43
CA ARG A 55 5.14 30.37 -8.61
C ARG A 55 4.27 31.23 -7.69
N GLU A 56 2.97 30.98 -7.64
CA GLU A 56 2.01 31.75 -6.83
C GLU A 56 2.29 31.62 -5.32
N GLN A 57 2.64 30.42 -4.89
CA GLN A 57 2.98 30.14 -3.48
C GLN A 57 4.41 30.53 -3.12
N LYS A 58 5.20 31.06 -4.07
CA LYS A 58 6.61 31.43 -3.88
C LYS A 58 7.43 30.30 -3.26
N ILE A 59 7.26 29.08 -3.80
CA ILE A 59 8.01 27.90 -3.37
C ILE A 59 9.48 28.09 -3.74
N GLY A 60 10.38 27.83 -2.82
CA GLY A 60 11.82 27.92 -3.03
C GLY A 60 12.52 26.58 -3.22
N LEU A 61 11.83 25.45 -2.95
CA LEU A 61 12.34 24.10 -3.17
C LEU A 61 11.18 23.15 -3.41
N VAL A 62 11.31 22.25 -4.38
CA VAL A 62 10.35 21.16 -4.59
C VAL A 62 11.03 19.82 -4.39
N GLY A 63 10.50 18.99 -3.49
CA GLY A 63 10.87 17.59 -3.32
C GLY A 63 9.85 16.68 -3.99
N ILE A 64 10.29 15.80 -4.88
CA ILE A 64 9.43 14.83 -5.59
C ILE A 64 9.88 13.42 -5.24
N GLY A 65 8.99 12.62 -4.63
CA GLY A 65 9.22 11.20 -4.41
C GLY A 65 8.52 10.36 -5.47
N ALA A 66 9.24 9.47 -6.15
CA ALA A 66 8.66 8.68 -7.22
C ALA A 66 9.12 7.23 -7.24
N MET A 67 8.15 6.33 -7.43
CA MET A 67 8.39 4.95 -7.84
C MET A 67 8.41 4.87 -9.37
N THR A 68 8.96 3.80 -9.94
CA THR A 68 9.06 3.58 -11.39
C THR A 68 7.74 3.84 -12.14
N ARG A 69 6.62 3.43 -11.56
CA ARG A 69 5.28 3.64 -12.17
C ARG A 69 4.87 5.10 -12.35
N MET A 70 5.53 6.01 -11.64
CA MET A 70 5.15 7.43 -11.57
C MET A 70 6.23 8.32 -12.16
N ILE A 71 7.38 7.74 -12.51
CA ILE A 71 8.58 8.50 -12.84
C ILE A 71 8.40 9.36 -14.09
N ALA A 72 7.70 8.87 -15.09
CA ALA A 72 7.41 9.64 -16.31
C ALA A 72 6.70 10.95 -16.02
N LYS A 73 5.68 10.93 -15.15
CA LYS A 73 5.01 12.17 -14.73
C LYS A 73 5.89 12.99 -13.80
N ALA A 74 6.65 12.35 -12.92
CA ALA A 74 7.58 13.03 -12.03
C ALA A 74 8.59 13.86 -12.81
N TYR A 75 9.16 13.32 -13.89
CA TYR A 75 10.10 14.04 -14.76
C TYR A 75 9.44 15.23 -15.46
N ARG A 76 8.26 15.07 -16.07
CA ARG A 76 7.55 16.18 -16.70
C ARG A 76 7.22 17.31 -15.72
N VAL A 77 6.79 16.96 -14.50
CA VAL A 77 6.52 17.95 -13.44
C VAL A 77 7.82 18.63 -13.00
N ALA A 78 8.89 17.87 -12.81
CA ALA A 78 10.20 18.40 -12.46
C ALA A 78 10.71 19.40 -13.52
N ASP A 79 10.61 19.03 -14.80
CA ASP A 79 11.01 19.89 -15.92
C ASP A 79 10.22 21.20 -15.97
N ALA A 80 8.90 21.12 -15.78
CA ALA A 80 8.04 22.33 -15.75
C ALA A 80 8.38 23.26 -14.58
N ILE A 81 8.75 22.71 -13.42
CA ILE A 81 9.17 23.50 -12.24
C ILE A 81 10.56 24.10 -12.45
N ARG A 82 11.51 23.32 -12.96
CA ARG A 82 12.86 23.80 -13.25
C ARG A 82 12.87 24.90 -14.31
N ALA A 83 11.97 24.81 -15.32
CA ALA A 83 11.81 25.83 -16.34
C ALA A 83 11.39 27.20 -15.78
N ILE A 84 10.81 27.29 -14.60
CA ILE A 84 10.49 28.53 -13.89
C ILE A 84 11.56 28.94 -12.86
N GLY A 85 12.73 28.27 -12.86
CA GLY A 85 13.88 28.61 -12.01
C GLY A 85 13.79 28.13 -10.57
N VAL A 86 12.90 27.20 -10.24
CA VAL A 86 12.78 26.63 -8.88
C VAL A 86 13.51 25.28 -8.84
N PRO A 87 14.44 25.08 -7.87
CA PRO A 87 15.19 23.84 -7.76
C PRO A 87 14.30 22.66 -7.38
N VAL A 88 14.58 21.50 -8.00
CA VAL A 88 13.88 20.23 -7.78
C VAL A 88 14.84 19.18 -7.26
N VAL A 89 14.49 18.57 -6.14
CA VAL A 89 15.16 17.38 -5.59
C VAL A 89 14.27 16.18 -5.77
N MET A 90 14.78 15.12 -6.39
CA MET A 90 14.04 13.89 -6.59
C MET A 90 14.59 12.77 -5.71
N GLY A 91 13.70 11.89 -5.26
CA GLY A 91 14.04 10.72 -4.45
C GLY A 91 13.07 9.55 -4.68
N GLY A 92 13.28 8.50 -3.94
CA GLY A 92 12.49 7.27 -3.99
C GLY A 92 13.17 6.12 -4.74
N PRO A 93 12.58 4.93 -4.78
CA PRO A 93 13.23 3.72 -5.27
C PRO A 93 13.74 3.81 -6.71
N HIS A 94 13.00 4.46 -7.61
CA HIS A 94 13.44 4.57 -9.00
C HIS A 94 14.69 5.43 -9.14
N VAL A 95 14.67 6.63 -8.54
CA VAL A 95 15.77 7.60 -8.65
C VAL A 95 17.02 7.09 -7.92
N THR A 96 16.87 6.25 -6.92
CA THR A 96 18.00 5.60 -6.24
C THR A 96 18.77 4.69 -7.19
N GLU A 97 18.08 3.97 -8.06
CA GLU A 97 18.71 3.04 -9.03
C GLU A 97 19.11 3.75 -10.33
N GLU A 98 18.29 4.66 -10.82
CA GLU A 98 18.48 5.36 -12.10
C GLU A 98 18.81 6.85 -11.86
N SER A 99 19.73 7.14 -10.93
CA SER A 99 20.12 8.51 -10.57
C SER A 99 20.73 9.28 -11.72
N ASP A 100 21.48 8.61 -12.60
CA ASP A 100 22.10 9.22 -13.78
C ASP A 100 21.06 9.70 -14.79
N GLU A 101 19.92 9.00 -14.91
CA GLU A 101 18.80 9.41 -15.73
C GLU A 101 18.19 10.71 -15.18
N ALA A 102 17.88 10.77 -13.90
CA ALA A 102 17.30 11.96 -13.27
C ALA A 102 18.23 13.20 -13.38
N LEU A 103 19.54 12.98 -13.34
CA LEU A 103 20.56 14.04 -13.45
C LEU A 103 20.99 14.36 -14.90
N GLY A 104 20.51 13.60 -15.89
CA GLY A 104 20.91 13.75 -17.29
C GLY A 104 22.36 13.30 -17.59
N LEU A 105 22.92 12.44 -16.76
CA LEU A 105 24.31 11.96 -16.90
C LEU A 105 24.42 10.74 -17.83
N ASN A 106 23.31 10.16 -18.21
CA ASN A 106 23.19 9.07 -19.18
C ASN A 106 23.06 9.56 -20.64
N GLY A 107 23.24 10.86 -20.90
CA GLY A 107 23.08 11.50 -22.22
C GLY A 107 21.64 11.97 -22.52
N GLY A 108 20.71 11.77 -21.59
CA GLY A 108 19.35 12.30 -21.65
C GLY A 108 19.19 13.71 -21.06
N PRO A 109 17.97 14.23 -20.99
CA PRO A 109 17.68 15.51 -20.36
C PRO A 109 17.86 15.44 -18.83
N ARG A 110 18.28 16.52 -18.22
CA ARG A 110 18.38 16.65 -16.77
C ARG A 110 17.02 17.03 -16.18
N HIS A 111 16.42 16.16 -15.38
CA HIS A 111 15.12 16.35 -14.74
C HIS A 111 15.20 16.91 -13.31
N ALA A 112 16.29 16.66 -12.59
CA ALA A 112 16.48 17.09 -11.20
C ALA A 112 17.75 17.95 -11.02
N ASP A 113 17.71 18.88 -10.06
CA ASP A 113 18.89 19.64 -9.66
C ASP A 113 19.74 18.83 -8.68
N ALA A 114 19.07 17.96 -7.90
CA ALA A 114 19.71 17.03 -7.00
C ALA A 114 18.88 15.75 -6.85
N VAL A 115 19.52 14.65 -6.44
CA VAL A 115 18.85 13.40 -6.09
C VAL A 115 19.18 12.97 -4.65
N ALA A 116 18.16 12.49 -3.94
CA ALA A 116 18.29 11.84 -2.64
C ALA A 116 18.25 10.32 -2.84
N LEU A 117 19.36 9.65 -2.60
CA LEU A 117 19.53 8.21 -2.77
C LEU A 117 19.14 7.47 -1.49
N GLY A 118 18.45 6.34 -1.64
CA GLY A 118 17.97 5.54 -0.52
C GLY A 118 16.98 6.29 0.38
N GLU A 119 17.11 6.08 1.68
CA GLU A 119 16.23 6.69 2.68
C GLU A 119 16.73 8.11 3.02
N ALA A 120 15.87 9.10 2.83
CA ALA A 120 16.24 10.50 2.97
C ALA A 120 16.12 11.04 4.42
N ASP A 121 15.84 10.19 5.40
CA ASP A 121 15.63 10.59 6.80
C ASP A 121 16.76 11.47 7.36
N GLU A 122 18.00 11.08 7.07
CA GLU A 122 19.19 11.80 7.57
C GLU A 122 19.73 12.85 6.58
N THR A 123 19.46 12.68 5.29
CA THR A 123 19.98 13.60 4.25
C THR A 123 19.06 14.79 4.00
N TRP A 124 17.76 14.66 4.27
CA TRP A 124 16.78 15.72 4.03
C TRP A 124 17.10 17.06 4.69
N PRO A 125 17.50 17.12 5.99
CA PRO A 125 17.89 18.38 6.61
C PRO A 125 19.07 19.07 5.91
N ALA A 126 20.06 18.31 5.44
CA ALA A 126 21.19 18.85 4.69
C ALA A 126 20.77 19.36 3.31
N ILE A 127 19.89 18.64 2.60
CA ILE A 127 19.31 19.07 1.33
C ILE A 127 18.60 20.42 1.48
N VAL A 128 17.76 20.58 2.50
CA VAL A 128 17.03 21.83 2.78
C VAL A 128 17.99 22.98 3.07
N ALA A 129 19.04 22.72 3.85
CA ALA A 129 20.05 23.73 4.19
C ALA A 129 20.86 24.14 2.94
N ASP A 130 21.27 23.21 2.09
CA ASP A 130 22.01 23.50 0.87
C ASP A 130 21.13 24.22 -0.15
N ALA A 131 19.87 23.84 -0.29
CA ALA A 131 18.90 24.55 -1.15
C ALA A 131 18.70 26.00 -0.71
N ALA A 132 18.61 26.25 0.60
CA ALA A 132 18.48 27.61 1.14
C ALA A 132 19.69 28.49 0.86
N ARG A 133 20.87 27.89 0.69
CA ARG A 133 22.12 28.59 0.33
C ARG A 133 22.39 28.64 -1.18
N GLY A 134 21.61 27.94 -2.00
CA GLY A 134 21.87 27.78 -3.43
C GLY A 134 23.09 26.89 -3.76
N THR A 135 23.42 25.96 -2.88
CA THR A 135 24.61 25.08 -2.97
C THR A 135 24.25 23.59 -3.03
N LEU A 136 23.12 23.26 -3.71
CA LEU A 136 22.72 21.88 -3.88
C LEU A 136 23.82 21.06 -4.57
N LYS A 137 24.06 19.86 -4.07
CA LYS A 137 24.92 18.85 -4.69
C LYS A 137 24.08 17.96 -5.62
N ASP A 138 24.71 17.37 -6.61
CA ASP A 138 24.00 16.44 -7.51
C ASP A 138 23.40 15.24 -6.76
N ARG A 139 24.12 14.70 -5.78
CA ARG A 139 23.68 13.51 -5.02
C ARG A 139 23.82 13.69 -3.53
N TYR A 140 22.82 13.21 -2.81
CA TYR A 140 22.81 13.05 -1.36
C TYR A 140 22.58 11.58 -1.03
N SER A 141 23.51 10.97 -0.32
CA SER A 141 23.41 9.59 0.15
C SER A 141 23.68 9.53 1.64
N PRO A 142 22.93 8.74 2.40
CA PRO A 142 23.24 8.52 3.81
C PRO A 142 24.50 7.66 3.91
N VAL A 143 25.59 8.26 4.37
CA VAL A 143 26.88 7.57 4.55
C VAL A 143 27.37 7.72 5.99
N ASP A 144 28.10 6.73 6.47
CA ASP A 144 28.79 6.79 7.75
C ASP A 144 30.08 7.64 7.68
N ALA A 145 30.80 7.71 8.81
CA ALA A 145 32.06 8.44 8.89
C ALA A 145 33.17 7.91 7.96
N PHE A 146 33.01 6.71 7.41
CA PHE A 146 33.93 6.06 6.49
C PHE A 146 33.48 6.14 5.03
N GLY A 147 32.34 6.82 4.76
CA GLY A 147 31.77 6.94 3.41
C GLY A 147 30.99 5.71 2.94
N GLN A 148 30.69 4.75 3.85
CA GLN A 148 29.87 3.58 3.52
C GLN A 148 28.40 3.91 3.67
N GLU A 149 27.56 3.34 2.80
CA GLU A 149 26.11 3.53 2.89
C GLU A 149 25.59 3.09 4.23
N ARG A 150 24.80 3.97 4.86
CA ARG A 150 24.17 3.73 6.15
C ARG A 150 22.66 3.77 6.02
N LYS A 151 21.98 2.84 6.67
CA LYS A 151 20.53 2.90 6.81
C LYS A 151 20.15 3.63 8.10
N PRO A 152 19.18 4.56 8.08
CA PRO A 152 18.83 5.37 9.26
C PRO A 152 18.26 4.51 10.39
N SER A 153 18.54 4.92 11.63
CA SER A 153 17.92 4.34 12.83
C SER A 153 16.46 4.78 12.93
N LEU A 154 15.56 3.87 13.31
CA LEU A 154 14.16 4.19 13.56
C LEU A 154 13.84 4.36 15.06
N GLN A 155 14.85 4.34 15.94
CA GLN A 155 14.63 4.47 17.38
C GLN A 155 14.14 5.89 17.77
N GLU A 156 14.64 6.90 17.08
CA GLU A 156 14.25 8.31 17.25
C GLU A 156 13.29 8.76 16.13
N TYR A 157 12.22 8.02 15.94
CA TYR A 157 11.26 8.31 14.90
C TYR A 157 10.45 9.58 15.23
N PRO A 158 10.35 10.54 14.30
CA PRO A 158 9.66 11.80 14.58
C PRO A 158 8.14 11.61 14.72
N ALA A 159 7.49 12.49 15.46
CA ALA A 159 6.04 12.55 15.48
C ALA A 159 5.49 12.97 14.11
N ILE A 160 4.62 12.16 13.53
CA ILE A 160 4.06 12.44 12.20
C ILE A 160 2.94 13.49 12.30
N PRO A 161 3.04 14.61 11.55
CA PRO A 161 2.06 15.70 11.62
C PRO A 161 0.78 15.40 10.80
N TRP A 162 -0.01 14.44 11.23
CA TRP A 162 -1.25 14.00 10.55
C TRP A 162 -2.30 15.11 10.40
N ASP A 163 -2.19 16.21 11.14
CA ASP A 163 -3.04 17.39 11.06
C ASP A 163 -2.79 18.25 9.80
N LYS A 164 -1.62 18.10 9.18
CA LYS A 164 -1.20 18.93 8.03
C LYS A 164 -1.84 18.56 6.71
N ILE A 165 -2.52 17.40 6.61
CA ILE A 165 -3.21 17.02 5.39
C ILE A 165 -4.70 16.80 5.66
N ASN A 166 -5.53 17.17 4.68
CA ASN A 166 -6.95 16.85 4.72
C ASN A 166 -7.19 15.39 4.33
N LEU A 167 -7.23 14.51 5.34
CA LEU A 167 -7.47 13.09 5.14
C LEU A 167 -8.82 12.76 4.47
N ARG A 168 -9.76 13.69 4.42
CA ARG A 168 -11.05 13.51 3.71
C ARG A 168 -10.87 13.38 2.20
N GLN A 169 -9.73 13.81 1.65
CA GLN A 169 -9.40 13.63 0.24
C GLN A 169 -9.13 12.16 -0.12
N PHE A 170 -8.75 11.34 0.86
CA PHE A 170 -8.38 9.93 0.72
C PHE A 170 -9.48 8.98 1.23
N ASN A 171 -10.71 9.21 0.83
CA ASN A 171 -11.81 8.32 1.20
C ASN A 171 -11.87 7.10 0.29
N LEU A 172 -11.86 5.89 0.88
CA LEU A 172 -12.00 4.63 0.16
C LEU A 172 -13.39 4.50 -0.50
N VAL A 173 -14.41 5.04 0.15
CA VAL A 173 -15.78 4.97 -0.38
C VAL A 173 -15.95 5.93 -1.56
N PRO A 174 -16.50 5.48 -2.71
CA PRO A 174 -16.74 6.35 -3.85
C PRO A 174 -17.61 7.57 -3.51
N LYS A 175 -17.27 8.74 -4.10
CA LYS A 175 -17.93 10.03 -3.80
C LYS A 175 -19.46 9.99 -3.91
N PHE A 176 -19.99 9.21 -4.85
CA PHE A 176 -21.46 9.05 -5.03
C PHE A 176 -22.10 8.45 -3.78
N PHE A 177 -21.56 7.34 -3.27
CA PHE A 177 -22.09 6.70 -2.06
C PHE A 177 -21.84 7.54 -0.81
N THR A 178 -20.66 8.18 -0.71
CA THR A 178 -20.35 9.07 0.41
C THR A 178 -21.39 10.18 0.53
N ARG A 179 -21.70 10.88 -0.57
CA ARG A 179 -22.69 11.98 -0.57
C ARG A 179 -24.10 11.50 -0.17
N THR A 180 -24.49 10.31 -0.59
CA THR A 180 -25.79 9.74 -0.26
C THR A 180 -25.86 9.33 1.21
N LEU A 181 -24.81 8.69 1.73
CA LEU A 181 -24.76 8.22 3.11
C LEU A 181 -24.61 9.37 4.12
N GLN A 182 -23.90 10.44 3.76
CA GLN A 182 -23.77 11.64 4.59
C GLN A 182 -25.11 12.39 4.82
N ARG A 183 -26.12 12.17 3.96
CA ARG A 183 -27.48 12.67 4.19
C ARG A 183 -28.19 11.93 5.32
N ILE A 184 -27.75 10.73 5.66
CA ILE A 184 -28.32 9.90 6.73
C ILE A 184 -27.66 10.24 8.07
N GLY A 185 -26.39 10.62 8.07
CA GLY A 185 -25.65 11.01 9.26
C GLY A 185 -24.25 11.50 8.96
N GLU A 186 -23.76 12.43 9.77
CA GLU A 186 -22.40 12.95 9.65
C GLU A 186 -21.39 11.81 9.85
N GLY A 187 -20.38 11.76 8.96
CA GLY A 187 -19.35 10.71 8.95
C GLY A 187 -19.75 9.39 8.29
N TRP A 188 -21.03 9.19 7.97
CA TRP A 188 -21.46 8.02 7.22
C TRP A 188 -20.86 8.02 5.80
N GLY A 189 -20.39 6.85 5.35
CA GLY A 189 -19.74 6.71 4.06
C GLY A 189 -18.30 7.26 4.00
N THR A 190 -17.71 7.62 5.15
CA THR A 190 -16.29 7.96 5.25
C THR A 190 -15.50 6.82 5.88
N PHE A 191 -14.53 6.30 5.12
CA PHE A 191 -13.57 5.31 5.62
C PHE A 191 -12.18 5.70 5.12
N ARG A 192 -11.30 6.03 6.03
CA ARG A 192 -9.95 6.53 5.75
C ARG A 192 -8.90 5.52 6.22
N ILE A 193 -7.90 5.32 5.38
CA ILE A 193 -6.74 4.49 5.72
C ILE A 193 -5.54 5.41 5.87
N ILE A 194 -4.84 5.27 6.98
CA ILE A 194 -3.65 6.04 7.31
C ILE A 194 -2.45 5.10 7.23
N PRO A 195 -1.43 5.39 6.40
CA PRO A 195 -0.20 4.62 6.38
C PRO A 195 0.60 4.89 7.66
N MET A 196 1.12 3.84 8.26
CA MET A 196 1.98 3.90 9.42
C MET A 196 3.06 2.85 9.29
N GLU A 197 4.26 3.13 9.75
CA GLU A 197 5.31 2.11 9.78
C GLU A 197 5.73 1.79 11.21
N SER A 198 6.08 0.53 11.45
CA SER A 198 6.67 0.07 12.71
C SER A 198 8.10 -0.44 12.52
N GLY A 199 8.49 -0.67 11.27
CA GLY A 199 9.81 -1.12 10.88
C GLY A 199 10.03 -1.08 9.38
N ARG A 200 11.29 -1.18 8.96
CA ARG A 200 11.75 -1.20 7.56
C ARG A 200 12.75 -2.33 7.34
N GLY A 201 12.80 -2.81 6.10
CA GLY A 201 13.71 -3.85 5.64
C GLY A 201 13.11 -5.24 5.75
N CYS A 202 13.61 -6.13 4.89
CA CYS A 202 13.19 -7.51 4.83
C CYS A 202 14.38 -8.41 4.44
N PRO A 203 14.70 -9.47 5.21
CA PRO A 203 15.84 -10.34 4.95
C PRO A 203 15.55 -11.35 3.83
N TYR A 204 14.30 -11.41 3.34
CA TYR A 204 13.95 -12.28 2.24
C TYR A 204 14.41 -11.68 0.91
N GLY A 205 15.32 -12.36 0.23
CA GLY A 205 15.87 -11.93 -1.05
C GLY A 205 14.99 -12.31 -2.25
N CYS A 206 13.68 -12.07 -2.21
CA CYS A 206 12.78 -12.36 -3.33
C CYS A 206 13.24 -11.61 -4.59
N GLU A 207 13.40 -12.32 -5.71
CA GLU A 207 14.07 -11.81 -6.91
C GLU A 207 13.38 -10.58 -7.53
N PHE A 208 12.06 -10.49 -7.40
CA PHE A 208 11.24 -9.39 -7.96
C PHE A 208 11.01 -8.22 -7.01
N CYS A 209 11.49 -8.31 -5.75
CA CYS A 209 11.14 -7.35 -4.72
C CYS A 209 12.15 -6.20 -4.64
N THR A 210 11.65 -4.96 -4.65
CA THR A 210 12.48 -3.75 -4.55
C THR A 210 12.92 -3.43 -3.13
N VAL A 211 12.34 -4.08 -2.12
CA VAL A 211 12.59 -3.79 -0.71
C VAL A 211 14.05 -3.95 -0.35
N THR A 212 14.66 -5.07 -0.74
CA THR A 212 16.06 -5.35 -0.40
C THR A 212 17.01 -4.36 -1.07
N GLY A 213 16.71 -3.92 -2.30
CA GLY A 213 17.50 -2.90 -3.00
C GLY A 213 17.41 -1.52 -2.35
N PHE A 214 16.23 -1.14 -1.83
CA PHE A 214 16.01 0.20 -1.29
C PHE A 214 16.23 0.28 0.23
N PHE A 215 15.58 -0.58 1.01
CA PHE A 215 15.66 -0.59 2.48
C PHE A 215 16.76 -1.49 3.05
N GLY A 216 17.34 -2.36 2.22
CA GLY A 216 18.32 -3.36 2.62
C GLY A 216 17.69 -4.63 3.21
N ASP A 217 18.54 -5.58 3.56
CA ASP A 217 18.20 -6.86 4.18
C ASP A 217 18.15 -6.80 5.72
N SER A 218 18.72 -5.75 6.30
CA SER A 218 18.71 -5.51 7.76
C SER A 218 17.37 -4.95 8.20
N ILE A 219 16.82 -5.55 9.25
CA ILE A 219 15.52 -5.13 9.80
C ILE A 219 15.74 -4.09 10.89
N ARG A 220 15.07 -2.96 10.77
CA ARG A 220 15.09 -1.87 11.75
C ARG A 220 13.68 -1.59 12.24
N PHE A 221 13.53 -1.34 13.53
CA PHE A 221 12.23 -1.12 14.15
C PHE A 221 12.19 0.20 14.91
N ARG A 222 11.03 0.82 14.91
CA ARG A 222 10.65 1.84 15.87
C ARG A 222 10.50 1.22 17.27
N THR A 223 10.64 2.03 18.32
CA THR A 223 10.27 1.58 19.66
C THR A 223 8.77 1.25 19.71
N ASN A 224 8.38 0.23 20.47
CA ASN A 224 6.97 -0.08 20.67
C ASN A 224 6.19 1.13 21.19
N LYS A 225 6.80 1.87 22.14
CA LYS A 225 6.21 3.08 22.71
C LYS A 225 5.86 4.11 21.63
N SER A 226 6.80 4.40 20.71
CA SER A 226 6.57 5.35 19.62
C SER A 226 5.38 4.93 18.72
N VAL A 227 5.25 3.63 18.42
CA VAL A 227 4.13 3.10 17.64
C VAL A 227 2.81 3.21 18.40
N VAL A 228 2.80 2.85 19.69
CA VAL A 228 1.60 2.91 20.54
C VAL A 228 1.13 4.34 20.75
N ASP A 229 2.03 5.28 20.98
CA ASP A 229 1.71 6.71 21.15
C ASP A 229 1.02 7.27 19.88
N GLU A 230 1.54 6.94 18.70
CA GLU A 230 0.92 7.35 17.43
C GLU A 230 -0.45 6.73 17.22
N LEU A 231 -0.65 5.45 17.56
CA LEU A 231 -1.96 4.80 17.51
C LEU A 231 -2.98 5.45 18.44
N LEU A 232 -2.57 5.85 19.65
CA LEU A 232 -3.43 6.57 20.61
C LEU A 232 -3.85 7.93 20.06
N LEU A 233 -2.94 8.66 19.42
CA LEU A 233 -3.22 9.94 18.77
C LEU A 233 -4.23 9.76 17.61
N LEU A 234 -4.03 8.77 16.75
CA LEU A 234 -4.95 8.46 15.65
C LEU A 234 -6.32 8.00 16.16
N LYS A 235 -6.36 7.21 17.24
CA LYS A 235 -7.60 6.78 17.89
C LYS A 235 -8.39 7.96 18.48
N ALA A 236 -7.72 8.91 19.11
CA ALA A 236 -8.32 10.12 19.61
C ALA A 236 -8.90 10.99 18.48
N ARG A 237 -8.13 11.13 17.39
CA ARG A 237 -8.56 11.85 16.18
C ARG A 237 -9.78 11.20 15.51
N ALA A 238 -9.83 9.87 15.44
CA ALA A 238 -10.98 9.14 14.89
C ALA A 238 -12.29 9.42 15.64
N LYS A 239 -12.21 9.73 16.93
CA LYS A 239 -13.35 10.09 17.76
C LYS A 239 -13.80 11.54 17.52
N SER A 240 -12.87 12.46 17.28
CA SER A 240 -13.17 13.88 17.05
C SER A 240 -13.65 14.19 15.64
N GLU A 241 -13.18 13.43 14.65
CA GLU A 241 -13.58 13.55 13.25
C GLU A 241 -14.62 12.47 12.94
N ALA A 242 -15.86 12.84 12.69
CA ALA A 242 -16.90 11.88 12.31
C ALA A 242 -16.42 10.99 11.14
N GLY A 243 -16.43 9.66 11.35
CA GLY A 243 -15.97 8.67 10.35
C GLY A 243 -15.08 7.58 10.93
N GLN A 244 -14.76 6.60 10.11
CA GLN A 244 -13.89 5.48 10.50
C GLN A 244 -12.48 5.69 9.98
N ILE A 245 -11.49 5.48 10.84
CA ILE A 245 -10.07 5.46 10.51
C ILE A 245 -9.55 4.04 10.74
N ALA A 246 -8.81 3.53 9.76
CA ALA A 246 -8.01 2.33 9.89
C ALA A 246 -6.55 2.66 9.61
N VAL A 247 -5.65 1.88 10.17
CA VAL A 247 -4.20 2.01 9.94
C VAL A 247 -3.75 0.93 8.95
N PHE A 248 -2.93 1.30 7.98
CA PHE A 248 -2.16 0.35 7.22
C PHE A 248 -0.70 0.39 7.68
N PHE A 249 -0.26 -0.65 8.38
CA PHE A 249 1.16 -0.84 8.62
C PHE A 249 1.84 -1.16 7.29
N ILE A 250 2.58 -0.18 6.77
CA ILE A 250 3.25 -0.27 5.46
C ILE A 250 4.61 -0.97 5.55
N ASP A 251 4.90 -1.60 6.67
CA ASP A 251 6.09 -2.41 6.88
C ASP A 251 6.24 -3.43 5.75
N ASP A 252 7.45 -3.66 5.26
CA ASP A 252 7.74 -4.62 4.18
C ASP A 252 7.32 -6.05 4.52
N ASN A 253 7.45 -6.43 5.80
CA ASN A 253 6.89 -7.66 6.38
C ASN A 253 6.70 -7.46 7.89
N PHE A 254 5.50 -7.07 8.28
CA PHE A 254 5.18 -6.64 9.65
C PHE A 254 5.56 -7.65 10.74
N ALA A 255 5.43 -8.94 10.48
CA ALA A 255 5.71 -9.98 11.46
C ALA A 255 7.09 -10.65 11.29
N ILE A 256 8.00 -10.07 10.52
CA ILE A 256 9.29 -10.69 10.20
C ILE A 256 10.12 -11.06 11.43
N ASN A 257 10.01 -10.28 12.51
CA ASN A 257 10.48 -10.65 13.83
C ASN A 257 9.28 -10.96 14.74
N ILE A 258 8.86 -12.22 14.76
CA ILE A 258 7.67 -12.68 15.48
C ILE A 258 7.71 -12.27 16.97
N LYS A 259 8.86 -12.40 17.64
CA LYS A 259 9.00 -12.06 19.06
C LYS A 259 8.73 -10.57 19.30
N ARG A 260 9.35 -9.70 18.51
CA ARG A 260 9.13 -8.24 18.58
C ARG A 260 7.68 -7.89 18.25
N THR A 261 7.12 -8.49 17.20
CA THR A 261 5.73 -8.21 16.79
C THR A 261 4.74 -8.62 17.86
N LYS A 262 4.89 -9.80 18.47
CA LYS A 262 4.06 -10.20 19.61
C LYS A 262 4.17 -9.22 20.78
N SER A 263 5.36 -8.70 21.07
CA SER A 263 5.55 -7.67 22.11
C SER A 263 4.78 -6.40 21.76
N LEU A 264 4.93 -5.88 20.54
CA LEU A 264 4.20 -4.69 20.08
C LEU A 264 2.68 -4.88 20.18
N LEU A 265 2.16 -6.03 19.72
CA LEU A 265 0.72 -6.29 19.74
C LEU A 265 0.16 -6.38 21.17
N ARG A 266 0.93 -6.92 22.11
CA ARG A 266 0.58 -6.90 23.54
C ARG A 266 0.58 -5.48 24.11
N ASP A 267 1.56 -4.65 23.75
CA ASP A 267 1.63 -3.26 24.19
C ASP A 267 0.44 -2.45 23.63
N ILE A 268 0.03 -2.67 22.38
CA ILE A 268 -1.18 -2.06 21.78
C ILE A 268 -2.44 -2.45 22.58
N ILE A 269 -2.56 -3.71 22.98
CA ILE A 269 -3.70 -4.21 23.75
C ILE A 269 -3.67 -3.60 25.17
N ALA A 270 -2.54 -3.64 25.85
CA ALA A 270 -2.37 -3.14 27.22
C ALA A 270 -2.64 -1.64 27.33
N ALA A 271 -2.20 -0.86 26.34
CA ALA A 271 -2.43 0.58 26.27
C ALA A 271 -3.84 0.97 25.81
N ASN A 272 -4.71 0.01 25.51
CA ASN A 272 -6.02 0.26 24.88
C ASN A 272 -5.90 1.12 23.60
N ALA A 273 -4.85 0.90 22.82
CA ALA A 273 -4.53 1.64 21.60
C ALA A 273 -5.12 1.01 20.32
N GLN A 274 -5.99 0.00 20.44
CA GLN A 274 -6.56 -0.71 19.30
C GLN A 274 -7.33 0.24 18.38
N VAL A 275 -6.96 0.19 17.12
CA VAL A 275 -7.70 0.68 15.96
C VAL A 275 -7.86 -0.48 14.97
N HIS A 276 -8.70 -0.35 13.96
CA HIS A 276 -8.66 -1.33 12.88
C HIS A 276 -7.37 -1.15 12.07
N TRP A 277 -6.67 -2.24 11.82
CA TRP A 277 -5.46 -2.17 11.03
C TRP A 277 -5.33 -3.31 10.01
N VAL A 278 -4.52 -3.08 8.99
CA VAL A 278 -4.06 -4.03 7.98
C VAL A 278 -2.53 -3.99 7.93
N ALA A 279 -1.89 -5.13 7.65
CA ALA A 279 -0.46 -5.22 7.45
C ALA A 279 -0.08 -6.28 6.42
N GLN A 280 1.11 -6.16 5.83
CA GLN A 280 1.70 -7.20 4.99
C GLN A 280 2.43 -8.22 5.87
N ILE A 281 2.10 -9.50 5.71
CA ILE A 281 2.71 -10.61 6.47
C ILE A 281 2.92 -11.80 5.54
N SER A 282 4.10 -12.38 5.54
CA SER A 282 4.36 -13.62 4.78
C SER A 282 3.58 -14.81 5.34
N ALA A 283 3.11 -15.70 4.46
CA ALA A 283 2.28 -16.84 4.82
C ALA A 283 2.92 -17.76 5.87
N ASN A 284 4.23 -18.00 5.76
CA ASN A 284 4.98 -18.84 6.69
C ASN A 284 4.98 -18.35 8.15
N LEU A 285 4.87 -17.04 8.38
CA LEU A 285 4.83 -16.45 9.73
C LEU A 285 3.47 -16.62 10.40
N LEU A 286 2.41 -16.76 9.62
CA LEU A 286 1.04 -16.98 10.09
C LEU A 286 0.75 -18.43 10.52
N ARG A 287 1.77 -19.29 10.57
CA ARG A 287 1.70 -20.61 11.22
C ARG A 287 1.66 -20.48 12.74
N ASP A 288 2.20 -19.40 13.29
CA ASP A 288 2.22 -19.13 14.73
C ASP A 288 0.82 -18.70 15.20
N GLU A 289 0.15 -19.56 15.95
CA GLU A 289 -1.23 -19.36 16.39
C GLU A 289 -1.36 -18.19 17.36
N GLU A 290 -0.42 -18.06 18.31
CA GLU A 290 -0.43 -16.93 19.23
C GLU A 290 -0.27 -15.59 18.52
N LEU A 291 0.56 -15.53 17.46
CA LEU A 291 0.65 -14.34 16.63
C LEU A 291 -0.70 -13.98 16.01
N VAL A 292 -1.42 -14.97 15.48
CA VAL A 292 -2.74 -14.74 14.86
C VAL A 292 -3.78 -14.33 15.90
N ASP A 293 -3.74 -14.88 17.12
CA ASP A 293 -4.59 -14.45 18.23
C ASP A 293 -4.33 -12.98 18.60
N LEU A 294 -3.08 -12.61 18.72
CA LEU A 294 -2.67 -11.24 19.02
C LEU A 294 -3.01 -10.25 17.89
N ILE A 295 -2.89 -10.67 16.63
CA ILE A 295 -3.35 -9.88 15.46
C ILE A 295 -4.83 -9.54 15.63
N ALA A 296 -5.67 -10.53 15.88
CA ALA A 296 -7.11 -10.31 16.06
C ALA A 296 -7.43 -9.43 17.28
N ALA A 297 -6.78 -9.67 18.41
CA ALA A 297 -7.01 -8.96 19.68
C ALA A 297 -6.56 -7.50 19.64
N SER A 298 -5.47 -7.20 18.92
CA SER A 298 -4.91 -5.85 18.78
C SER A 298 -5.66 -4.96 17.76
N GLY A 299 -6.68 -5.50 17.08
CA GLY A 299 -7.48 -4.75 16.09
C GLY A 299 -7.15 -5.08 14.64
N GLY A 300 -6.28 -6.06 14.37
CA GLY A 300 -6.00 -6.52 13.01
C GLY A 300 -7.24 -7.07 12.34
N LYS A 301 -7.62 -6.49 11.21
CA LYS A 301 -8.80 -6.88 10.45
C LYS A 301 -8.47 -7.48 9.11
N TRP A 302 -7.38 -7.06 8.51
CA TRP A 302 -6.92 -7.53 7.22
C TRP A 302 -5.43 -7.88 7.27
N VAL A 303 -5.06 -8.98 6.63
CA VAL A 303 -3.67 -9.35 6.41
C VAL A 303 -3.46 -9.47 4.90
N PHE A 304 -2.52 -8.69 4.38
CA PHE A 304 -2.07 -8.81 3.00
C PHE A 304 -0.98 -9.89 2.94
N ILE A 305 -1.19 -10.90 2.11
CA ILE A 305 -0.31 -12.06 2.01
C ILE A 305 0.13 -12.23 0.56
N GLY A 306 1.43 -12.07 0.31
CA GLY A 306 2.02 -12.40 -0.98
C GLY A 306 2.11 -13.91 -1.14
N MET A 307 1.11 -14.55 -1.76
CA MET A 307 1.13 -15.97 -2.13
C MET A 307 2.00 -16.19 -3.37
N GLU A 308 1.90 -15.31 -4.33
CA GLU A 308 2.53 -15.16 -5.63
C GLU A 308 2.20 -16.29 -6.61
N SER A 309 2.32 -17.55 -6.21
CA SER A 309 2.01 -18.71 -7.06
C SER A 309 1.49 -19.88 -6.23
N ILE A 310 0.70 -20.75 -6.87
CA ILE A 310 0.36 -22.08 -6.38
C ILE A 310 1.37 -23.14 -6.83
N ASP A 311 2.33 -22.76 -7.69
CA ASP A 311 3.38 -23.65 -8.17
C ASP A 311 4.66 -23.48 -7.32
N PRO A 312 5.10 -24.54 -6.62
CA PRO A 312 6.33 -24.49 -5.82
C PRO A 312 7.58 -24.18 -6.63
N THR A 313 7.62 -24.56 -7.92
CA THR A 313 8.76 -24.30 -8.81
C THR A 313 8.90 -22.80 -9.08
N ASN A 314 7.80 -22.14 -9.42
CA ASN A 314 7.78 -20.68 -9.57
C ASN A 314 8.25 -19.95 -8.31
N LEU A 315 7.80 -20.42 -7.14
CA LEU A 315 8.21 -19.82 -5.87
C LEU A 315 9.71 -20.02 -5.59
N ALA A 316 10.26 -21.18 -5.94
CA ALA A 316 11.69 -21.46 -5.80
C ALA A 316 12.52 -20.55 -6.71
N ASP A 317 12.12 -20.40 -7.97
CA ASP A 317 12.82 -19.61 -8.99
C ASP A 317 12.91 -18.12 -8.61
N VAL A 318 11.86 -17.58 -8.01
CA VAL A 318 11.84 -16.19 -7.51
C VAL A 318 12.33 -16.04 -6.07
N LYS A 319 13.02 -17.04 -5.53
CA LYS A 319 13.57 -17.07 -4.16
C LYS A 319 12.50 -16.86 -3.06
N LYS A 320 11.29 -17.34 -3.29
CA LYS A 320 10.17 -17.31 -2.33
C LYS A 320 9.74 -18.70 -1.87
N GLY A 321 10.63 -19.69 -1.95
CA GLY A 321 10.38 -21.09 -1.59
C GLY A 321 10.03 -21.35 -0.11
N PHE A 322 10.09 -20.32 0.75
CA PHE A 322 9.57 -20.37 2.12
C PHE A 322 8.03 -20.38 2.16
N ASN A 323 7.35 -19.91 1.13
CA ASN A 323 5.94 -20.13 0.92
C ASN A 323 5.69 -21.57 0.48
N LYS A 324 4.67 -22.19 1.07
CA LYS A 324 4.28 -23.58 0.79
C LYS A 324 2.82 -23.60 0.35
N PRO A 325 2.52 -23.76 -0.95
CA PRO A 325 1.14 -23.74 -1.45
C PRO A 325 0.20 -24.69 -0.73
N GLY A 326 0.65 -25.91 -0.40
CA GLY A 326 -0.16 -26.88 0.36
C GLY A 326 -0.59 -26.43 1.76
N GLU A 327 -0.04 -25.34 2.29
CA GLU A 327 -0.39 -24.79 3.60
C GLU A 327 -1.28 -23.54 3.52
N TYR A 328 -1.52 -22.99 2.33
CA TYR A 328 -2.27 -21.74 2.16
C TYR A 328 -3.68 -21.83 2.73
N ALA A 329 -4.40 -22.91 2.43
CA ALA A 329 -5.75 -23.12 2.96
C ALA A 329 -5.78 -23.12 4.50
N ALA A 330 -4.82 -23.80 5.15
CA ALA A 330 -4.74 -23.88 6.60
C ALA A 330 -4.44 -22.51 7.23
N VAL A 331 -3.53 -21.71 6.64
CA VAL A 331 -3.21 -20.35 7.09
C VAL A 331 -4.45 -19.45 6.99
N LEU A 332 -5.14 -19.49 5.86
CA LEU A 332 -6.34 -18.67 5.63
C LEU A 332 -7.50 -19.08 6.55
N GLN A 333 -7.66 -20.38 6.81
CA GLN A 333 -8.66 -20.91 7.75
C GLN A 333 -8.41 -20.40 9.17
N ARG A 334 -7.14 -20.38 9.61
CA ARG A 334 -6.73 -19.88 10.93
C ARG A 334 -7.08 -18.40 11.12
N LEU A 335 -6.82 -17.58 10.10
CA LEU A 335 -7.22 -16.18 10.09
C LEU A 335 -8.75 -16.01 10.14
N ALA A 336 -9.46 -16.75 9.28
CA ALA A 336 -10.91 -16.68 9.20
C ALA A 336 -11.60 -17.11 10.51
N GLN A 337 -11.07 -18.11 11.23
CA GLN A 337 -11.59 -18.53 12.55
C GLN A 337 -11.59 -17.36 13.56
N ARG A 338 -10.58 -16.47 13.46
CA ARG A 338 -10.42 -15.30 14.34
C ARG A 338 -11.06 -14.02 13.76
N ASN A 339 -11.87 -14.16 12.71
CA ASN A 339 -12.52 -13.05 12.00
C ASN A 339 -11.53 -12.01 11.44
N VAL A 340 -10.36 -12.46 11.04
CA VAL A 340 -9.38 -11.69 10.28
C VAL A 340 -9.51 -12.05 8.80
N TYR A 341 -9.54 -11.06 7.93
CA TYR A 341 -9.67 -11.25 6.49
C TYR A 341 -8.29 -11.35 5.83
N ALA A 342 -8.23 -12.03 4.70
CA ALA A 342 -7.03 -12.11 3.90
C ALA A 342 -7.18 -11.36 2.56
N ILE A 343 -6.14 -10.61 2.20
CA ILE A 343 -5.89 -10.13 0.84
C ILE A 343 -4.76 -10.99 0.31
N THR A 344 -5.00 -11.80 -0.71
CA THR A 344 -4.02 -12.74 -1.26
C THR A 344 -3.54 -12.27 -2.62
N SER A 345 -2.22 -12.07 -2.77
CA SER A 345 -1.61 -11.60 -4.01
C SER A 345 -1.05 -12.75 -4.83
N PHE A 346 -1.36 -12.74 -6.13
CA PHE A 346 -0.82 -13.66 -7.13
C PHE A 346 -0.15 -12.90 -8.26
N ILE A 347 0.94 -13.47 -8.77
CA ILE A 347 1.72 -12.93 -9.87
C ILE A 347 1.71 -13.96 -11.00
N PHE A 348 1.29 -13.54 -12.19
CA PHE A 348 1.31 -14.36 -13.39
C PHE A 348 2.38 -13.89 -14.38
N GLY A 349 2.76 -14.76 -15.30
CA GLY A 349 3.84 -14.52 -16.25
C GLY A 349 5.22 -14.89 -15.72
N MET A 350 5.29 -15.72 -14.69
CA MET A 350 6.53 -16.36 -14.23
C MET A 350 7.04 -17.37 -15.26
N ASP A 351 8.30 -17.76 -15.14
CA ASP A 351 9.00 -18.57 -16.15
C ASP A 351 8.40 -19.97 -16.35
N ASN A 352 7.71 -20.53 -15.34
CA ASN A 352 7.02 -21.83 -15.45
C ASN A 352 5.52 -21.73 -15.72
N ASP A 353 4.97 -20.52 -15.74
CA ASP A 353 3.54 -20.34 -16.02
C ASP A 353 3.20 -20.73 -17.47
N THR A 354 2.08 -21.39 -17.61
CA THR A 354 1.48 -21.76 -18.89
C THR A 354 0.06 -21.23 -18.99
N PRO A 355 -0.51 -21.09 -20.20
CA PRO A 355 -1.92 -20.73 -20.35
C PRO A 355 -2.83 -21.58 -19.46
N GLY A 356 -3.86 -20.96 -18.87
CA GLY A 356 -4.74 -21.59 -17.89
C GLY A 356 -4.24 -21.49 -16.43
N VAL A 357 -3.13 -20.79 -16.15
CA VAL A 357 -2.64 -20.59 -14.77
C VAL A 357 -3.69 -19.88 -13.89
N ALA A 358 -4.47 -18.95 -14.45
CA ALA A 358 -5.55 -18.31 -13.73
C ALA A 358 -6.64 -19.29 -13.29
N ASP A 359 -7.09 -20.17 -14.17
CA ASP A 359 -8.13 -21.14 -13.85
C ASP A 359 -7.65 -22.14 -12.78
N ARG A 360 -6.41 -22.64 -12.89
CA ARG A 360 -5.80 -23.49 -11.85
C ARG A 360 -5.74 -22.78 -10.50
N THR A 361 -5.32 -21.52 -10.49
CA THR A 361 -5.27 -20.70 -9.27
C THR A 361 -6.66 -20.45 -8.69
N LEU A 362 -7.65 -20.20 -9.55
CA LEU A 362 -9.04 -19.97 -9.14
C LEU A 362 -9.70 -21.23 -8.56
N GLU A 363 -9.36 -22.40 -9.07
CA GLU A 363 -9.82 -23.69 -8.52
C GLU A 363 -9.31 -23.87 -7.08
N GLU A 364 -8.05 -23.58 -6.84
CA GLU A 364 -7.46 -23.62 -5.50
C GLU A 364 -8.12 -22.60 -4.56
N ILE A 365 -8.30 -21.35 -5.01
CA ILE A 365 -8.95 -20.27 -4.24
C ILE A 365 -10.39 -20.61 -3.84
N ARG A 366 -11.11 -21.40 -4.63
CA ARG A 366 -12.50 -21.84 -4.31
C ARG A 366 -12.58 -22.69 -3.04
N THR A 367 -11.50 -23.35 -2.67
CA THR A 367 -11.42 -24.17 -1.46
C THR A 367 -11.16 -23.36 -0.20
N TRP A 368 -10.79 -22.07 -0.35
CA TRP A 368 -10.37 -21.20 0.74
C TRP A 368 -11.51 -20.37 1.33
N PRO A 369 -11.37 -19.91 2.58
CA PRO A 369 -12.27 -18.91 3.11
C PRO A 369 -12.31 -17.68 2.22
N PRO A 370 -13.49 -17.08 1.97
CA PRO A 370 -13.60 -15.91 1.12
C PRO A 370 -12.75 -14.74 1.61
N GLY A 371 -11.86 -14.27 0.74
CA GLY A 371 -10.98 -13.13 0.94
C GLY A 371 -11.01 -12.18 -0.27
N LEU A 372 -9.94 -11.44 -0.46
CA LEU A 372 -9.72 -10.52 -1.58
C LEU A 372 -8.51 -11.00 -2.40
N PRO A 373 -8.68 -11.92 -3.36
CA PRO A 373 -7.58 -12.30 -4.24
C PRO A 373 -7.27 -11.15 -5.21
N ILE A 374 -6.00 -10.85 -5.37
CA ILE A 374 -5.51 -9.87 -6.35
C ILE A 374 -4.51 -10.52 -7.29
N PHE A 375 -4.50 -10.09 -8.53
CA PHE A 375 -3.70 -10.69 -9.59
C PHE A 375 -2.90 -9.61 -10.29
N GLY A 376 -1.62 -9.84 -10.49
CA GLY A 376 -0.71 -8.96 -11.20
C GLY A 376 0.18 -9.72 -12.15
N LEU A 377 0.95 -8.98 -12.94
CA LEU A 377 2.00 -9.52 -13.81
C LEU A 377 3.35 -9.41 -13.13
N LEU A 378 4.23 -10.37 -13.39
CA LEU A 378 5.61 -10.29 -12.96
C LEU A 378 6.26 -9.04 -13.59
N THR A 379 6.67 -8.11 -12.74
CA THR A 379 7.19 -6.82 -13.17
C THR A 379 8.67 -6.70 -12.79
N PRO A 380 9.57 -6.66 -13.77
CA PRO A 380 10.99 -6.39 -13.52
C PRO A 380 11.18 -4.90 -13.23
N LEU A 381 11.40 -4.55 -11.97
CA LEU A 381 11.73 -3.19 -11.57
C LEU A 381 13.25 -3.00 -11.51
N PRO A 382 13.81 -1.81 -11.84
CA PRO A 382 15.26 -1.59 -11.94
C PRO A 382 16.05 -2.03 -10.72
N ALA A 383 15.53 -1.80 -9.53
CA ALA A 383 16.13 -2.16 -8.24
C ALA A 383 16.17 -3.68 -7.95
N THR A 384 15.81 -4.54 -8.90
CA THR A 384 15.60 -5.96 -8.60
C THR A 384 16.59 -6.87 -9.32
N PRO A 385 17.00 -8.00 -8.69
CA PRO A 385 17.77 -9.02 -9.37
C PRO A 385 17.05 -9.57 -10.62
N LEU A 386 15.71 -9.63 -10.60
CA LEU A 386 14.86 -10.02 -11.73
C LEU A 386 15.13 -9.14 -12.96
N TYR A 387 15.20 -7.81 -12.77
CA TYR A 387 15.50 -6.88 -13.86
C TYR A 387 16.84 -7.21 -14.53
N LYS A 388 17.89 -7.32 -13.72
CA LYS A 388 19.25 -7.64 -14.21
C LYS A 388 19.30 -8.99 -14.94
N ARG A 389 18.59 -10.00 -14.43
CA ARG A 389 18.52 -11.33 -15.06
C ARG A 389 17.81 -11.28 -16.42
N LEU A 390 16.68 -10.59 -16.49
CA LEU A 390 15.89 -10.46 -17.73
C LEU A 390 16.59 -9.56 -18.76
N GLU A 391 17.29 -8.51 -18.33
CA GLU A 391 18.11 -7.66 -19.19
C GLU A 391 19.25 -8.48 -19.81
N ALA A 392 20.02 -9.20 -19.00
CA ALA A 392 21.10 -10.08 -19.49
C ALA A 392 20.61 -11.18 -20.44
N ALA A 393 19.40 -11.66 -20.27
CA ALA A 393 18.76 -12.64 -21.14
C ALA A 393 18.11 -12.02 -22.40
N GLY A 394 18.17 -10.70 -22.59
CA GLY A 394 17.54 -10.01 -23.72
C GLY A 394 16.00 -10.10 -23.71
N ARG A 395 15.39 -10.32 -22.56
CA ARG A 395 13.95 -10.57 -22.43
C ARG A 395 13.13 -9.35 -22.01
N LEU A 396 13.76 -8.21 -21.72
CA LEU A 396 13.04 -6.98 -21.49
C LEU A 396 12.42 -6.49 -22.79
N THR A 397 11.10 -6.24 -22.77
CA THR A 397 10.35 -5.81 -23.98
C THR A 397 10.31 -4.31 -24.14
N ARG A 398 10.62 -3.58 -23.07
CA ARG A 398 10.68 -2.12 -23.10
C ARG A 398 12.13 -1.67 -22.86
N PRO A 399 12.66 -0.79 -23.74
CA PRO A 399 13.88 -0.08 -23.44
C PRO A 399 13.68 0.73 -22.14
N LYS A 400 14.77 1.23 -21.53
CA LYS A 400 14.77 2.02 -20.29
C LYS A 400 13.94 3.34 -20.36
N HIS A 401 12.85 3.36 -21.12
CA HIS A 401 11.96 4.52 -21.25
C HIS A 401 10.72 4.31 -20.36
N TRP A 402 10.90 4.57 -19.09
CA TRP A 402 9.89 4.51 -18.05
C TRP A 402 8.65 5.35 -18.36
N GLN A 403 8.75 6.28 -19.33
CA GLN A 403 7.64 7.12 -19.78
C GLN A 403 6.46 6.35 -20.36
N GLU A 404 6.68 5.11 -20.81
CA GLU A 404 5.64 4.22 -21.30
C GLU A 404 5.31 3.10 -20.32
N PHE A 405 5.91 3.12 -19.12
CA PHE A 405 5.68 2.09 -18.11
C PHE A 405 4.30 2.26 -17.49
N ILE A 406 3.33 1.50 -18.02
CA ILE A 406 1.97 1.49 -17.52
C ILE A 406 1.85 0.37 -16.47
N PRO A 407 1.32 0.66 -15.27
CA PRO A 407 1.01 -0.38 -14.30
C PRO A 407 0.11 -1.46 -14.94
N PHE A 408 0.39 -2.72 -14.64
CA PHE A 408 -0.32 -3.90 -15.17
C PHE A 408 0.02 -4.31 -16.62
N GLU A 409 1.02 -3.71 -17.24
CA GLU A 409 1.57 -4.22 -18.50
C GLU A 409 2.78 -5.11 -18.29
N MET A 410 2.93 -6.09 -19.17
CA MET A 410 4.05 -7.00 -19.18
C MET A 410 5.27 -6.29 -19.76
N ALA A 411 6.35 -6.18 -18.98
CA ALA A 411 7.57 -5.52 -19.40
C ALA A 411 8.68 -6.49 -19.81
N HIS A 412 8.37 -7.78 -19.95
CA HIS A 412 9.29 -8.80 -20.40
C HIS A 412 8.58 -9.90 -21.18
N THR A 413 9.34 -10.73 -21.91
CA THR A 413 8.82 -11.90 -22.62
C THR A 413 8.82 -13.11 -21.69
N PRO A 414 7.63 -13.69 -21.36
CA PRO A 414 7.55 -14.95 -20.61
C PRO A 414 8.14 -16.11 -21.41
N LEU A 415 8.49 -17.22 -20.75
CA LEU A 415 9.09 -18.38 -21.44
C LEU A 415 8.06 -19.32 -22.05
N ARG A 416 6.90 -19.50 -21.43
CA ARG A 416 5.94 -20.56 -21.77
C ARG A 416 4.55 -20.04 -22.13
N MET A 417 4.41 -18.75 -22.32
CA MET A 417 3.20 -18.09 -22.81
C MET A 417 3.57 -16.82 -23.56
N THR A 418 2.66 -16.31 -24.34
CA THR A 418 2.80 -14.99 -24.96
C THR A 418 2.45 -13.87 -23.97
N ILE A 419 2.86 -12.65 -24.27
CA ILE A 419 2.47 -11.45 -23.48
C ILE A 419 0.94 -11.29 -23.47
N ALA A 420 0.28 -11.55 -24.60
CA ALA A 420 -1.19 -11.47 -24.72
C ALA A 420 -1.89 -12.50 -23.82
N GLU A 421 -1.37 -13.73 -23.77
CA GLU A 421 -1.88 -14.76 -22.87
C GLU A 421 -1.69 -14.38 -21.40
N ALA A 422 -0.51 -13.87 -21.01
CA ALA A 422 -0.27 -13.41 -19.63
C ALA A 422 -1.26 -12.31 -19.21
N HIS A 423 -1.56 -11.35 -20.09
CA HIS A 423 -2.59 -10.34 -19.86
C HIS A 423 -3.99 -10.95 -19.74
N ALA A 424 -4.32 -11.95 -20.59
CA ALA A 424 -5.60 -12.63 -20.53
C ALA A 424 -5.79 -13.38 -19.20
N GLU A 425 -4.73 -14.03 -18.69
CA GLU A 425 -4.74 -14.73 -17.40
C GLU A 425 -5.04 -13.77 -16.24
N VAL A 426 -4.37 -12.61 -16.16
CA VAL A 426 -4.67 -11.60 -15.13
C VAL A 426 -6.10 -11.11 -15.24
N LYS A 427 -6.55 -10.76 -16.45
CA LYS A 427 -7.93 -10.32 -16.70
C LYS A 427 -8.94 -11.40 -16.29
N ARG A 428 -8.64 -12.66 -16.55
CA ARG A 428 -9.46 -13.82 -16.16
C ARG A 428 -9.58 -13.93 -14.64
N GLY A 429 -8.43 -13.87 -13.92
CA GLY A 429 -8.38 -13.90 -12.46
C GLY A 429 -9.29 -12.84 -11.82
N TRP A 430 -9.19 -11.60 -12.30
CA TRP A 430 -10.02 -10.48 -11.83
C TRP A 430 -11.50 -10.66 -12.18
N ALA A 431 -11.82 -11.00 -13.45
CA ALA A 431 -13.20 -11.09 -13.92
C ALA A 431 -13.98 -12.17 -13.15
N VAL A 432 -13.37 -13.32 -12.89
CA VAL A 432 -14.01 -14.41 -12.16
C VAL A 432 -14.14 -14.10 -10.68
N SER A 433 -13.04 -13.68 -10.02
CA SER A 433 -13.02 -13.44 -8.58
C SER A 433 -13.97 -12.33 -8.12
N TYR A 434 -14.21 -11.34 -8.97
CA TYR A 434 -15.07 -10.19 -8.66
C TYR A 434 -16.35 -10.15 -9.51
N SER A 435 -16.75 -11.28 -10.08
CA SER A 435 -18.07 -11.42 -10.73
C SER A 435 -19.20 -11.25 -9.72
N SER A 436 -20.39 -10.88 -10.19
CA SER A 436 -21.58 -10.79 -9.32
C SER A 436 -21.89 -12.10 -8.60
N ALA A 437 -21.66 -13.24 -9.28
CA ALA A 437 -21.81 -14.57 -8.67
C ALA A 437 -20.80 -14.80 -7.54
N ALA A 438 -19.52 -14.41 -7.75
CA ALA A 438 -18.47 -14.53 -6.72
C ALA A 438 -18.73 -13.62 -5.51
N LEU A 439 -19.30 -12.43 -5.71
CA LEU A 439 -19.71 -11.54 -4.62
C LEU A 439 -20.82 -12.17 -3.77
N ALA A 440 -21.87 -12.68 -4.42
CA ALA A 440 -22.98 -13.36 -3.73
C ALA A 440 -22.49 -14.62 -3.00
N HIS A 441 -21.69 -15.47 -3.65
CA HIS A 441 -21.13 -16.67 -3.08
C HIS A 441 -20.31 -16.39 -1.82
N ALA A 442 -19.47 -15.34 -1.82
CA ALA A 442 -18.66 -14.95 -0.68
C ALA A 442 -19.50 -14.60 0.57
N VAL A 443 -20.69 -14.02 0.39
CA VAL A 443 -21.61 -13.73 1.50
C VAL A 443 -22.32 -15.00 1.99
N VAL A 444 -22.79 -15.82 1.04
CA VAL A 444 -23.57 -17.04 1.36
C VAL A 444 -22.71 -18.09 2.06
N SER A 445 -21.48 -18.29 1.61
CA SER A 445 -20.54 -19.26 2.24
C SER A 445 -20.15 -18.87 3.67
N LEU A 446 -20.33 -17.61 4.05
CA LEU A 446 -20.03 -17.06 5.37
C LEU A 446 -21.26 -16.91 6.28
N LYS A 447 -22.39 -17.59 6.00
CA LYS A 447 -23.61 -17.47 6.82
C LYS A 447 -23.41 -17.77 8.31
N HIS A 448 -22.42 -18.62 8.64
CA HIS A 448 -22.03 -18.95 10.01
C HIS A 448 -21.24 -17.83 10.73
N LYS A 449 -20.83 -16.79 10.00
CA LYS A 449 -20.08 -15.65 10.55
C LYS A 449 -21.04 -14.51 10.95
N PRO A 450 -20.62 -13.64 11.89
CA PRO A 450 -21.40 -12.46 12.26
C PRO A 450 -21.78 -11.59 11.03
N LEU A 451 -22.95 -10.99 11.07
CA LEU A 451 -23.47 -10.16 9.98
C LEU A 451 -22.47 -9.08 9.56
N GLY A 452 -21.84 -8.38 10.52
CA GLY A 452 -20.83 -7.35 10.22
C GLY A 452 -19.63 -7.88 9.44
N TYR A 453 -19.21 -9.13 9.70
CA TYR A 453 -18.15 -9.78 8.92
C TYR A 453 -18.58 -9.95 7.46
N ARG A 454 -19.79 -10.42 7.22
CA ARG A 454 -20.35 -10.65 5.87
C ARG A 454 -20.56 -9.37 5.08
N ILE A 455 -21.05 -8.32 5.75
CA ILE A 455 -21.20 -6.99 5.16
C ILE A 455 -19.82 -6.43 4.76
N ASN A 456 -18.83 -6.53 5.63
CA ASN A 456 -17.49 -6.02 5.34
C ASN A 456 -16.85 -6.70 4.13
N ILE A 457 -16.94 -8.04 4.00
CA ILE A 457 -16.39 -8.74 2.84
C ILE A 457 -17.12 -8.34 1.54
N PHE A 458 -18.45 -8.16 1.60
CA PHE A 458 -19.22 -7.73 0.44
C PHE A 458 -18.81 -6.33 -0.03
N ILE A 459 -18.74 -5.38 0.90
CA ILE A 459 -18.33 -3.99 0.61
C ILE A 459 -16.87 -3.95 0.13
N ALA A 460 -15.97 -4.67 0.79
CA ALA A 460 -14.57 -4.73 0.39
C ALA A 460 -14.40 -5.25 -1.04
N ARG A 461 -15.11 -6.32 -1.42
CA ARG A 461 -15.10 -6.85 -2.79
C ARG A 461 -15.64 -5.85 -3.81
N LEU A 462 -16.70 -5.11 -3.47
CA LEU A 462 -17.19 -4.02 -4.33
C LEU A 462 -16.15 -2.91 -4.51
N CYS A 463 -15.50 -2.49 -3.41
CA CYS A 463 -14.44 -1.47 -3.47
C CYS A 463 -13.26 -1.93 -4.32
N PHE A 464 -12.77 -3.16 -4.12
CA PHE A 464 -11.67 -3.73 -4.90
C PHE A 464 -12.03 -3.86 -6.39
N ARG A 465 -13.26 -4.26 -6.71
CA ARG A 465 -13.73 -4.21 -8.09
C ARG A 465 -13.59 -2.82 -8.69
N GLY A 466 -13.94 -1.76 -7.95
CA GLY A 466 -13.82 -0.37 -8.42
C GLY A 466 -12.38 0.12 -8.56
N ILE A 467 -11.44 -0.42 -7.79
CA ILE A 467 -10.02 -0.09 -7.91
C ILE A 467 -9.42 -0.67 -9.20
N TYR A 468 -9.73 -1.93 -9.50
CA TYR A 468 -9.15 -2.65 -10.64
C TYR A 468 -9.93 -2.52 -11.94
N PHE A 469 -11.18 -2.06 -11.86
CA PHE A 469 -11.98 -1.68 -13.02
C PHE A 469 -12.38 -0.20 -12.93
N PRO A 470 -11.42 0.74 -12.93
CA PRO A 470 -11.69 2.18 -12.74
C PRO A 470 -12.55 2.78 -13.85
N GLN A 471 -12.65 2.10 -15.00
CA GLN A 471 -13.45 2.50 -16.17
C GLN A 471 -14.94 2.15 -16.02
N MET A 472 -15.35 1.54 -14.91
CA MET A 472 -16.76 1.25 -14.65
C MET A 472 -17.56 2.55 -14.50
N GLY A 473 -18.33 2.87 -15.54
CA GLY A 473 -19.28 3.99 -15.49
C GLY A 473 -20.46 3.70 -14.54
N PRO A 474 -21.30 4.72 -14.24
CA PRO A 474 -22.45 4.57 -13.35
C PRO A 474 -23.40 3.43 -13.71
N LEU A 475 -23.66 3.22 -15.01
CA LEU A 475 -24.52 2.14 -15.48
C LEU A 475 -23.96 0.74 -15.17
N ALA A 476 -22.63 0.56 -15.28
CA ALA A 476 -21.99 -0.70 -14.92
C ALA A 476 -22.10 -0.98 -13.41
N TRP A 477 -21.99 0.04 -12.56
CA TRP A 477 -22.22 -0.07 -11.13
C TRP A 477 -23.67 -0.41 -10.80
N ILE A 478 -24.65 0.25 -11.44
CA ILE A 478 -26.08 -0.07 -11.27
C ILE A 478 -26.33 -1.53 -11.64
N LYS A 479 -25.75 -2.02 -12.75
CA LYS A 479 -25.85 -3.42 -13.14
C LYS A 479 -25.33 -4.38 -12.07
N VAL A 480 -24.16 -4.11 -11.49
CA VAL A 480 -23.57 -4.94 -10.41
C VAL A 480 -24.46 -4.96 -9.17
N ILE A 481 -24.96 -3.80 -8.75
CA ILE A 481 -25.89 -3.69 -7.59
C ILE A 481 -27.18 -4.46 -7.86
N PHE A 482 -27.77 -4.28 -9.05
CA PHE A 482 -28.99 -4.99 -9.43
C PHE A 482 -28.80 -6.52 -9.50
N GLN A 483 -27.67 -6.99 -10.02
CA GLN A 483 -27.34 -8.42 -10.05
C GLN A 483 -27.17 -9.02 -8.63
N ASN A 484 -26.77 -8.21 -7.66
CA ASN A 484 -26.61 -8.64 -6.26
C ASN A 484 -27.80 -8.25 -5.35
N ARG A 485 -28.94 -7.78 -5.92
CA ARG A 485 -30.09 -7.28 -5.14
C ARG A 485 -30.62 -8.27 -4.11
N ALA A 486 -30.64 -9.56 -4.42
CA ALA A 486 -31.08 -10.58 -3.46
C ALA A 486 -30.15 -10.69 -2.26
N THR A 487 -28.84 -10.73 -2.49
CA THR A 487 -27.83 -10.74 -1.42
C THR A 487 -27.90 -9.48 -0.56
N ILE A 488 -28.06 -8.32 -1.20
CA ILE A 488 -28.20 -7.03 -0.49
C ILE A 488 -29.47 -7.04 0.36
N PHE A 489 -30.61 -7.50 -0.19
CA PHE A 489 -31.87 -7.58 0.52
C PHE A 489 -31.76 -8.50 1.75
N ASP A 490 -31.12 -9.66 1.60
CA ASP A 490 -30.93 -10.61 2.72
C ASP A 490 -30.07 -9.99 3.83
N LEU A 491 -28.96 -9.32 3.49
CA LEU A 491 -28.12 -8.62 4.47
C LEU A 491 -28.88 -7.51 5.20
N VAL A 492 -29.66 -6.72 4.47
CA VAL A 492 -30.49 -5.63 5.04
C VAL A 492 -31.57 -6.21 5.95
N ARG A 493 -32.31 -7.24 5.51
CA ARG A 493 -33.34 -7.91 6.31
C ARG A 493 -32.79 -8.46 7.61
N GLU A 494 -31.64 -9.14 7.55
CA GLU A 494 -30.95 -9.67 8.74
C GLU A 494 -30.49 -8.53 9.67
N GLY A 495 -30.01 -7.41 9.11
CA GLY A 495 -29.66 -6.21 9.87
C GLY A 495 -30.84 -5.63 10.65
N PHE A 496 -32.00 -5.54 10.01
CA PHE A 496 -33.23 -5.09 10.70
C PHE A 496 -33.70 -6.08 11.76
N ALA A 497 -33.59 -7.38 11.53
CA ALA A 497 -33.93 -8.40 12.51
C ALA A 497 -33.03 -8.31 13.76
N THR A 498 -31.74 -8.15 13.57
CA THR A 498 -30.77 -8.01 14.68
C THR A 498 -30.93 -6.70 15.44
N TRP A 499 -31.36 -5.61 14.76
CA TRP A 499 -31.65 -4.32 15.42
C TRP A 499 -32.89 -4.37 16.30
N ARG A 500 -33.91 -5.15 15.93
CA ARG A 500 -35.15 -5.32 16.70
C ARG A 500 -35.03 -6.25 17.90
N THR A 501 -33.97 -7.09 17.95
CA THR A 501 -33.75 -7.97 19.08
C THR A 501 -33.06 -7.20 20.21
N PRO A 502 -33.65 -7.07 21.41
CA PRO A 502 -33.01 -6.40 22.53
C PRO A 502 -31.64 -7.09 22.82
N ARG A 503 -30.58 -6.31 22.94
CA ARG A 503 -29.31 -6.85 23.41
C ARG A 503 -29.52 -7.39 24.82
N PRO A 504 -29.09 -8.64 25.14
CA PRO A 504 -29.12 -9.11 26.51
C PRO A 504 -28.32 -8.10 27.36
N VAL A 505 -28.95 -7.55 28.37
CA VAL A 505 -28.28 -6.75 29.39
C VAL A 505 -27.27 -7.67 30.05
N VAL A 506 -26.00 -7.46 29.79
CA VAL A 506 -24.93 -8.12 30.55
C VAL A 506 -25.05 -7.55 31.96
N GLY A 507 -25.71 -8.29 32.84
CA GLY A 507 -25.82 -7.95 34.25
C GLY A 507 -24.40 -7.81 34.81
N ASN A 508 -24.14 -6.68 35.47
CA ASN A 508 -22.96 -6.50 36.30
C ASN A 508 -22.92 -7.66 37.30
N ALA A 509 -21.99 -8.58 37.10
CA ALA A 509 -21.64 -9.54 38.12
C ALA A 509 -21.07 -8.73 39.30
N THR A 510 -21.88 -8.52 40.30
CA THR A 510 -21.44 -8.02 41.60
C THR A 510 -20.45 -9.02 42.17
N VAL A 511 -19.19 -8.67 42.18
CA VAL A 511 -18.17 -9.37 42.96
C VAL A 511 -18.48 -9.08 44.42
N SER A 512 -19.00 -10.05 45.13
CA SER A 512 -19.11 -10.03 46.60
C SER A 512 -17.70 -10.14 47.20
N PRO A 513 -17.31 -9.28 48.14
CA PRO A 513 -16.04 -9.41 48.84
C PRO A 513 -16.17 -10.53 49.90
N SER A 514 -15.32 -11.51 49.82
CA SER A 514 -14.99 -12.41 50.94
C SER A 514 -13.48 -12.56 51.05
#